data_023fbb090e452c5d05f486e25f76ea97
#
_entry.id   023fbb090e452c5d05f486e25f76ea97
#
_cell.length_a   1.000
_cell.length_b   1.000
_cell.length_c   1.000
_cell.angle_alpha   90.00
_cell.angle_beta   90.00
_cell.angle_gamma   90.00
#
_symmetry.space_group_name_H-M   'P 1'
#
loop_
_entity.id
_entity.type
_entity.pdbx_description
1 polymer ?
#
loop_
_entity_poly.entity_id
_entity_poly.type
_entity_poly.pdbx_seq_one_letter_code
_entity_poly.pdbx_strand_id
1 'polypeptide(L)'
;MKKITFIAALALGFAINATAQNNIHTSVIGAVKDSSGAITIVAPSTTIAVDITVKSDQTIVGPYARYTQKYLGVRSSLVEKTTYYIDNVTIALADESEAYRSGAILADDTAVQSHMGSDIEFAKILPDRISNSTLSLDDAAMEAAIAIFDIRKHRQELITGEAGENVFGGGLKDALAALDKQEQALLELFFGKHIISTHTERYYINVDAGNQSYTLAHFAKNTGLESTKAASGEAVTLNINPVGEIKTSSLTAADPRDKTTIAIRVAADCDCSVNVGDETFASRTLPVFEFGKTIHIAGSSAK
;
A
#
# COMPACT_ATOMS: atom_id res chain seq x y z
N MET A 1 -28.24 24.91 7.99
CA MET A 1 -26.90 24.53 8.41
C MET A 1 -26.97 23.09 8.93
N LYS A 2 -26.69 22.11 8.10
CA LYS A 2 -26.60 20.69 8.51
C LYS A 2 -25.13 20.33 8.64
N LYS A 3 -24.72 20.01 9.88
CA LYS A 3 -23.36 19.56 10.21
C LYS A 3 -23.14 18.20 9.61
N ILE A 4 -22.20 18.09 8.69
CA ILE A 4 -21.69 16.82 8.17
C ILE A 4 -20.72 16.31 9.22
N THR A 5 -21.12 15.25 9.91
CA THR A 5 -20.30 14.54 10.88
C THR A 5 -19.34 13.64 10.09
N PHE A 6 -18.08 13.96 10.11
CA PHE A 6 -17.00 13.07 9.64
C PHE A 6 -16.96 11.87 10.58
N ILE A 7 -17.28 10.69 10.07
CA ILE A 7 -17.02 9.42 10.75
C ILE A 7 -15.54 9.11 10.53
N ALA A 8 -14.74 9.39 11.54
CA ALA A 8 -13.40 8.88 11.63
C ALA A 8 -13.51 7.36 11.82
N ALA A 9 -13.09 6.59 10.82
CA ALA A 9 -12.92 5.16 10.95
C ALA A 9 -11.76 4.90 11.92
N LEU A 10 -12.12 4.57 13.17
CA LEU A 10 -11.20 4.12 14.19
C LEU A 10 -10.69 2.74 13.77
N ALA A 11 -9.46 2.65 13.26
CA ALA A 11 -8.77 1.39 13.05
C ALA A 11 -8.54 0.77 14.43
N LEU A 12 -9.39 -0.19 14.80
CA LEU A 12 -9.13 -1.07 15.94
C LEU A 12 -7.94 -1.95 15.56
N GLY A 13 -6.76 -1.56 16.04
CA GLY A 13 -5.60 -2.42 16.05
C GLY A 13 -5.94 -3.69 16.84
N PHE A 14 -6.08 -4.80 16.16
CA PHE A 14 -6.05 -6.11 16.80
C PHE A 14 -4.64 -6.32 17.35
N ALA A 15 -4.46 -6.07 18.63
CA ALA A 15 -3.32 -6.58 19.38
C ALA A 15 -3.45 -8.12 19.38
N ILE A 16 -2.78 -8.77 18.45
CA ILE A 16 -2.52 -10.20 18.51
C ILE A 16 -1.56 -10.35 19.70
N ASN A 17 -2.08 -10.81 20.83
CA ASN A 17 -1.28 -11.30 21.94
C ASN A 17 -0.52 -12.55 21.41
N ALA A 18 0.63 -12.33 20.79
CA ALA A 18 1.61 -13.38 20.59
C ALA A 18 2.07 -13.79 21.98
N THR A 19 1.66 -14.94 22.43
CA THR A 19 2.27 -15.60 23.57
C THR A 19 3.77 -15.67 23.29
N ALA A 20 4.54 -14.91 24.06
CA ALA A 20 5.99 -14.88 23.95
C ALA A 20 6.52 -16.28 24.25
N GLN A 21 6.69 -17.11 23.22
CA GLN A 21 7.60 -18.22 23.29
C GLN A 21 8.98 -17.60 23.50
N ASN A 22 9.67 -18.02 24.56
CA ASN A 22 11.04 -17.61 24.90
C ASN A 22 12.04 -18.16 23.85
N ASN A 23 11.87 -17.82 22.59
CA ASN A 23 12.79 -18.18 21.53
C ASN A 23 14.01 -17.27 21.62
N ILE A 24 15.12 -17.82 22.06
CA ILE A 24 16.42 -17.13 22.02
C ILE A 24 16.93 -17.30 20.59
N HIS A 25 17.05 -16.20 19.86
CA HIS A 25 17.64 -16.20 18.53
C HIS A 25 19.16 -16.14 18.65
N THR A 26 19.82 -17.22 18.23
CA THR A 26 21.28 -17.35 18.28
C THR A 26 21.85 -17.73 16.92
N SER A 27 23.04 -17.25 16.62
CA SER A 27 23.81 -17.65 15.45
C SER A 27 25.27 -17.84 15.80
N VAL A 28 25.92 -18.80 15.15
CA VAL A 28 27.35 -19.08 15.34
C VAL A 28 28.17 -18.00 14.64
N ILE A 29 29.19 -17.49 15.32
CA ILE A 29 30.19 -16.62 14.69
C ILE A 29 31.14 -17.51 13.91
N GLY A 30 31.11 -17.41 12.59
CA GLY A 30 31.93 -18.18 11.67
C GLY A 30 33.28 -17.52 11.39
N ALA A 31 34.23 -18.30 10.88
CA ALA A 31 35.48 -17.80 10.32
C ALA A 31 35.58 -18.30 8.87
N VAL A 32 35.76 -17.39 7.94
CA VAL A 32 36.01 -17.69 6.52
C VAL A 32 37.45 -17.41 6.19
N LYS A 33 38.11 -18.42 5.60
CA LYS A 33 39.46 -18.25 5.07
C LYS A 33 39.40 -17.93 3.60
N ASP A 34 39.98 -16.82 3.20
CA ASP A 34 40.04 -16.42 1.80
C ASP A 34 41.15 -17.18 1.02
N SER A 35 41.22 -16.96 -0.29
CA SER A 35 42.23 -17.56 -1.18
C SER A 35 43.66 -17.10 -0.85
N SER A 36 43.85 -15.99 -0.15
CA SER A 36 45.12 -15.48 0.31
C SER A 36 45.54 -16.06 1.64
N GLY A 37 44.67 -16.84 2.29
CA GLY A 37 44.91 -17.43 3.61
C GLY A 37 44.55 -16.51 4.78
N ALA A 38 44.03 -15.32 4.54
CA ALA A 38 43.51 -14.44 5.59
C ALA A 38 42.18 -14.98 6.16
N ILE A 39 42.06 -14.91 7.50
CA ILE A 39 40.86 -15.37 8.20
C ILE A 39 39.99 -14.15 8.52
N THR A 40 38.79 -14.12 7.96
CA THR A 40 37.80 -13.10 8.29
C THR A 40 36.73 -13.72 9.21
N ILE A 41 36.49 -13.06 10.35
CA ILE A 41 35.42 -13.44 11.26
C ILE A 41 34.10 -12.88 10.70
N VAL A 42 33.18 -13.77 10.46
CA VAL A 42 31.82 -13.39 9.97
C VAL A 42 30.87 -13.46 11.15
N ALA A 43 30.43 -12.28 11.61
CA ALA A 43 29.35 -12.17 12.57
C ALA A 43 27.99 -12.23 11.83
N PRO A 44 26.95 -12.81 12.45
CA PRO A 44 25.61 -12.76 11.89
C PRO A 44 25.12 -11.30 11.78
N SER A 45 24.47 -10.99 10.70
CA SER A 45 23.88 -9.68 10.42
C SER A 45 22.37 -9.79 10.24
N THR A 46 21.67 -8.71 10.59
CA THR A 46 20.23 -8.62 10.46
C THR A 46 19.87 -7.68 9.31
N THR A 47 19.04 -8.17 8.41
CA THR A 47 18.41 -7.34 7.37
C THR A 47 16.91 -7.28 7.65
N ILE A 48 16.38 -6.07 7.77
CA ILE A 48 14.97 -5.81 7.96
C ILE A 48 14.36 -5.40 6.61
N ALA A 49 13.25 -6.04 6.24
CA ALA A 49 12.43 -5.67 5.11
C ALA A 49 11.22 -4.86 5.59
N VAL A 50 11.00 -3.71 4.96
CA VAL A 50 9.84 -2.85 5.21
C VAL A 50 9.06 -2.71 3.91
N ASP A 51 7.79 -3.12 3.90
CA ASP A 51 6.88 -2.91 2.80
C ASP A 51 5.95 -1.75 3.11
N ILE A 52 5.91 -0.77 2.23
CA ILE A 52 5.05 0.40 2.33
C ILE A 52 4.07 0.37 1.16
N THR A 53 2.80 0.21 1.46
CA THR A 53 1.71 0.22 0.49
C THR A 53 1.07 1.60 0.48
N VAL A 54 1.11 2.24 -0.68
CA VAL A 54 0.51 3.56 -0.92
C VAL A 54 -0.66 3.41 -1.86
N LYS A 55 -1.77 4.04 -1.53
CA LYS A 55 -2.92 4.24 -2.42
C LYS A 55 -2.89 5.64 -2.99
N SER A 56 -3.20 5.75 -4.26
CA SER A 56 -3.48 7.03 -4.91
C SER A 56 -4.96 7.10 -5.28
N ASP A 57 -5.59 8.23 -4.99
CA ASP A 57 -6.93 8.62 -5.46
C ASP A 57 -6.75 9.74 -6.48
N GLN A 58 -6.98 9.41 -7.75
CA GLN A 58 -6.88 10.33 -8.86
C GLN A 58 -8.26 10.72 -9.34
N THR A 59 -8.55 12.00 -9.33
CA THR A 59 -9.74 12.59 -9.96
C THR A 59 -9.39 13.03 -11.37
N ILE A 60 -10.00 12.40 -12.38
CA ILE A 60 -9.91 12.79 -13.79
C ILE A 60 -11.14 13.61 -14.13
N VAL A 61 -10.93 14.79 -14.71
CA VAL A 61 -12.02 15.70 -15.07
C VAL A 61 -12.72 15.20 -16.33
N GLY A 62 -14.06 15.16 -16.29
CA GLY A 62 -14.87 14.81 -17.47
C GLY A 62 -14.81 15.89 -18.56
N PRO A 63 -14.88 15.49 -19.84
CA PRO A 63 -14.81 16.44 -20.95
C PRO A 63 -15.94 17.51 -20.92
N TYR A 64 -17.07 17.18 -20.31
CA TYR A 64 -18.23 18.09 -20.16
C TYR A 64 -18.37 18.69 -18.76
N ALA A 65 -17.36 18.62 -17.92
CA ALA A 65 -17.42 19.11 -16.55
C ALA A 65 -17.83 20.60 -16.43
N ARG A 66 -17.43 21.44 -17.39
CA ARG A 66 -17.81 22.86 -17.44
C ARG A 66 -19.31 23.08 -17.68
N TYR A 67 -19.98 22.11 -18.31
CA TYR A 67 -21.38 22.19 -18.68
C TYR A 67 -22.30 21.48 -17.66
N THR A 68 -21.74 20.84 -16.64
CA THR A 68 -22.51 20.07 -15.65
C THR A 68 -23.58 20.92 -14.97
N GLN A 69 -23.25 22.15 -14.57
CA GLN A 69 -24.22 23.06 -13.95
C GLN A 69 -25.31 23.49 -14.93
N LYS A 70 -24.96 23.71 -16.21
CA LYS A 70 -25.90 24.15 -17.23
C LYS A 70 -26.94 23.07 -17.54
N TYR A 71 -26.51 21.81 -17.68
CA TYR A 71 -27.38 20.75 -18.18
C TYR A 71 -27.90 19.79 -17.09
N LEU A 72 -27.10 19.58 -16.00
CA LEU A 72 -27.48 18.68 -14.91
C LEU A 72 -27.84 19.41 -13.61
N GLY A 73 -27.72 20.73 -13.57
CA GLY A 73 -28.09 21.57 -12.40
C GLY A 73 -27.15 21.47 -11.20
N VAL A 74 -26.05 20.75 -11.30
CA VAL A 74 -25.06 20.54 -10.22
C VAL A 74 -23.65 20.92 -10.66
N ARG A 75 -22.75 21.12 -9.72
CA ARG A 75 -21.36 21.48 -10.02
C ARG A 75 -20.47 20.24 -10.02
N SER A 76 -19.51 20.20 -10.94
CA SER A 76 -18.44 19.21 -11.00
C SER A 76 -17.10 19.86 -10.71
N SER A 77 -16.09 19.04 -10.36
CA SER A 77 -14.71 19.48 -10.30
C SER A 77 -14.21 19.86 -11.69
N LEU A 78 -13.45 20.94 -11.78
CA LEU A 78 -12.80 21.39 -13.01
C LEU A 78 -11.27 21.23 -12.95
N VAL A 79 -10.76 20.62 -11.85
CA VAL A 79 -9.34 20.46 -11.60
C VAL A 79 -9.05 19.00 -11.35
N GLU A 80 -8.11 18.46 -12.10
CA GLU A 80 -7.54 17.15 -11.84
C GLU A 80 -6.72 17.19 -10.57
N LYS A 81 -6.84 16.15 -9.76
CA LYS A 81 -6.12 16.05 -8.50
C LYS A 81 -5.76 14.61 -8.25
N THR A 82 -4.53 14.37 -7.87
CA THR A 82 -4.09 13.10 -7.30
C THR A 82 -3.75 13.31 -5.83
N THR A 83 -4.26 12.44 -4.98
CA THR A 83 -3.96 12.46 -3.55
C THR A 83 -3.47 11.08 -3.14
N TYR A 84 -2.34 11.05 -2.44
CA TYR A 84 -1.74 9.82 -1.95
C TYR A 84 -1.96 9.67 -0.46
N TYR A 85 -2.07 8.41 0.00
CA TYR A 85 -2.09 8.08 1.42
C TYR A 85 -1.46 6.70 1.64
N ILE A 86 -0.81 6.54 2.79
CA ILE A 86 -0.24 5.27 3.19
C ILE A 86 -1.40 4.38 3.66
N ASP A 87 -1.57 3.23 3.02
CA ASP A 87 -2.64 2.29 3.31
C ASP A 87 -2.19 1.21 4.30
N ASN A 88 -0.99 0.68 4.13
CA ASN A 88 -0.44 -0.35 4.98
C ASN A 88 1.09 -0.28 5.04
N VAL A 89 1.64 -0.65 6.19
CA VAL A 89 3.08 -0.81 6.38
C VAL A 89 3.32 -2.12 7.09
N THR A 90 4.27 -2.93 6.59
CA THR A 90 4.69 -4.17 7.26
C THR A 90 6.18 -4.19 7.49
N ILE A 91 6.60 -4.77 8.62
CA ILE A 91 7.99 -4.91 9.02
C ILE A 91 8.27 -6.39 9.23
N ALA A 92 9.32 -6.93 8.62
CA ALA A 92 9.72 -8.33 8.76
C ALA A 92 11.25 -8.50 8.67
N LEU A 93 11.77 -9.63 9.13
CA LEU A 93 13.12 -10.02 8.76
C LEU A 93 13.16 -10.37 7.27
N ALA A 94 14.26 -10.07 6.58
CA ALA A 94 14.38 -10.32 5.14
C ALA A 94 14.14 -11.80 4.79
N ASP A 95 14.66 -12.71 5.60
CA ASP A 95 14.50 -14.15 5.41
C ASP A 95 13.03 -14.60 5.55
N GLU A 96 12.30 -14.04 6.51
CA GLU A 96 10.86 -14.29 6.66
C GLU A 96 10.05 -13.72 5.47
N SER A 97 10.47 -12.56 4.95
CA SER A 97 9.79 -11.92 3.84
C SER A 97 9.93 -12.69 2.52
N GLU A 98 11.04 -13.40 2.32
CA GLU A 98 11.22 -14.24 1.13
C GLU A 98 10.40 -15.54 1.19
N ALA A 99 10.24 -16.14 2.37
CA ALA A 99 9.32 -17.25 2.58
C ALA A 99 7.86 -16.85 2.31
N TYR A 100 7.49 -15.61 2.62
CA TYR A 100 6.17 -15.05 2.29
C TYR A 100 5.96 -14.83 0.79
N ARG A 101 7.04 -14.60 0.01
CA ARG A 101 6.96 -14.42 -1.45
C ARG A 101 6.51 -15.68 -2.19
N SER A 102 6.75 -16.86 -1.67
CA SER A 102 6.35 -18.10 -2.35
C SER A 102 4.84 -18.41 -2.26
N GLY A 103 4.09 -17.65 -1.47
CA GLY A 103 2.65 -17.86 -1.27
C GLY A 103 1.76 -16.64 -1.49
N ALA A 104 2.29 -15.42 -1.49
CA ALA A 104 1.52 -14.22 -1.77
C ALA A 104 1.79 -13.78 -3.20
N ILE A 105 0.82 -14.00 -4.07
CA ILE A 105 0.69 -13.20 -5.29
C ILE A 105 0.54 -11.77 -4.78
N LEU A 106 1.63 -10.98 -4.83
CA LEU A 106 1.51 -9.53 -4.78
C LEU A 106 0.57 -9.22 -5.93
N ALA A 107 -0.63 -8.75 -5.63
CA ALA A 107 -1.57 -8.31 -6.63
C ALA A 107 -0.84 -7.21 -7.41
N ASP A 108 -0.32 -7.66 -8.55
CA ASP A 108 0.43 -6.83 -9.44
C ASP A 108 -0.52 -5.85 -10.09
N ASP A 109 -0.10 -4.61 -10.13
CA ASP A 109 -0.46 -3.60 -11.10
C ASP A 109 -1.92 -3.53 -11.49
N THR A 110 -2.66 -2.73 -10.76
CA THR A 110 -3.63 -1.94 -11.48
C THR A 110 -2.82 -0.94 -12.30
N ALA A 111 -2.61 -1.28 -13.58
CA ALA A 111 -1.88 -0.46 -14.51
C ALA A 111 -2.31 1.00 -14.35
N VAL A 112 -1.34 1.86 -14.09
CA VAL A 112 -1.52 3.30 -14.15
C VAL A 112 -2.03 3.61 -15.57
N GLN A 113 -3.35 3.80 -15.70
CA GLN A 113 -3.92 4.27 -16.95
C GLN A 113 -3.39 5.68 -17.16
N SER A 114 -2.54 5.84 -18.16
CA SER A 114 -2.07 7.15 -18.58
C SER A 114 -3.25 8.06 -18.93
N HIS A 115 -3.11 9.37 -18.79
CA HIS A 115 -4.11 10.36 -19.18
C HIS A 115 -4.63 10.18 -20.61
N MET A 116 -3.80 9.68 -21.53
CA MET A 116 -4.21 9.35 -22.90
C MET A 116 -5.23 8.22 -22.97
N GLY A 117 -5.25 7.30 -22.01
CA GLY A 117 -6.25 6.26 -21.91
C GLY A 117 -7.64 6.77 -21.50
N SER A 118 -7.72 7.84 -20.71
CA SER A 118 -8.98 8.40 -20.26
C SER A 118 -9.78 9.08 -21.39
N ASP A 119 -9.10 9.82 -22.27
CA ASP A 119 -9.76 10.49 -23.40
C ASP A 119 -10.35 9.49 -24.39
N ILE A 120 -9.63 8.40 -24.67
CA ILE A 120 -10.09 7.31 -25.52
C ILE A 120 -11.28 6.58 -24.87
N GLU A 121 -11.27 6.39 -23.56
CA GLU A 121 -12.37 5.75 -22.83
C GLU A 121 -13.62 6.63 -22.83
N PHE A 122 -13.47 7.94 -22.63
CA PHE A 122 -14.58 8.87 -22.73
C PHE A 122 -15.18 8.89 -24.15
N ALA A 123 -14.35 8.82 -25.18
CA ALA A 123 -14.81 8.76 -26.57
C ALA A 123 -15.69 7.52 -26.86
N LYS A 124 -15.41 6.38 -26.22
CA LYS A 124 -16.23 5.15 -26.37
C LYS A 124 -17.62 5.26 -25.74
N ILE A 125 -17.82 6.18 -24.83
CA ILE A 125 -19.07 6.38 -24.10
C ILE A 125 -20.01 7.33 -24.86
N LEU A 126 -19.45 8.15 -25.77
CA LEU A 126 -20.24 9.11 -26.52
C LEU A 126 -21.34 8.41 -27.33
N PRO A 127 -22.59 8.90 -27.31
CA PRO A 127 -23.63 8.41 -28.19
C PRO A 127 -23.17 8.47 -29.66
N ASP A 128 -23.53 7.49 -30.46
CA ASP A 128 -23.14 7.38 -31.87
C ASP A 128 -23.38 8.66 -32.68
N ARG A 129 -24.45 9.37 -32.32
CA ARG A 129 -24.80 10.65 -32.95
C ARG A 129 -23.77 11.74 -32.70
N ILE A 130 -23.08 11.72 -31.55
CA ILE A 130 -22.06 12.70 -31.21
C ILE A 130 -20.70 12.29 -31.81
N SER A 131 -20.37 11.00 -31.79
CA SER A 131 -19.09 10.50 -32.26
C SER A 131 -18.86 10.74 -33.77
N ASN A 132 -19.92 10.89 -34.53
CA ASN A 132 -19.90 11.07 -35.98
C ASN A 132 -20.22 12.49 -36.47
N SER A 133 -20.32 13.48 -35.54
CA SER A 133 -20.74 14.83 -35.88
C SER A 133 -19.67 15.89 -35.57
N THR A 134 -19.73 16.99 -36.29
CA THR A 134 -18.96 18.21 -36.03
C THR A 134 -19.63 19.13 -35.02
N LEU A 135 -20.32 18.57 -34.02
CA LEU A 135 -21.01 19.34 -32.98
C LEU A 135 -20.02 20.18 -32.16
N SER A 136 -20.49 21.33 -31.69
CA SER A 136 -19.76 22.06 -30.69
C SER A 136 -19.71 21.27 -29.36
N LEU A 137 -18.72 21.52 -28.51
CA LEU A 137 -18.59 20.86 -27.22
C LEU A 137 -19.83 21.10 -26.33
N ASP A 138 -20.48 22.25 -26.47
CA ASP A 138 -21.73 22.60 -25.77
C ASP A 138 -22.89 21.72 -26.25
N ASP A 139 -23.04 21.59 -27.57
CA ASP A 139 -24.12 20.77 -28.16
C ASP A 139 -23.90 19.27 -27.83
N ALA A 140 -22.67 18.81 -27.88
CA ALA A 140 -22.33 17.45 -27.50
C ALA A 140 -22.64 17.17 -26.02
N ALA A 141 -22.36 18.11 -25.12
CA ALA A 141 -22.75 18.02 -23.73
C ALA A 141 -24.29 18.02 -23.54
N MET A 142 -25.00 18.83 -24.31
CA MET A 142 -26.46 18.85 -24.27
C MET A 142 -27.04 17.48 -24.68
N GLU A 143 -26.58 16.91 -25.79
CA GLU A 143 -27.03 15.58 -26.27
C GLU A 143 -26.72 14.47 -25.24
N ALA A 144 -25.56 14.49 -24.62
CA ALA A 144 -25.22 13.54 -23.56
C ALA A 144 -26.13 13.70 -22.33
N ALA A 145 -26.49 14.92 -21.95
CA ALA A 145 -27.45 15.16 -20.87
C ALA A 145 -28.87 14.68 -21.23
N ILE A 146 -29.33 14.89 -22.47
CA ILE A 146 -30.60 14.35 -22.95
C ILE A 146 -30.60 12.82 -22.83
N ALA A 147 -29.54 12.16 -23.27
CA ALA A 147 -29.43 10.70 -23.16
C ALA A 147 -29.52 10.21 -21.69
N ILE A 148 -28.93 10.95 -20.72
CA ILE A 148 -29.07 10.63 -19.30
C ILE A 148 -30.53 10.73 -18.86
N PHE A 149 -31.26 11.78 -19.24
CA PHE A 149 -32.65 11.94 -18.87
C PHE A 149 -33.55 10.90 -19.54
N ASP A 150 -33.27 10.52 -20.79
CA ASP A 150 -33.99 9.47 -21.49
C ASP A 150 -33.80 8.10 -20.81
N ILE A 151 -32.57 7.77 -20.38
CA ILE A 151 -32.31 6.55 -19.62
C ILE A 151 -33.11 6.56 -18.31
N ARG A 152 -33.14 7.67 -17.58
CA ARG A 152 -33.90 7.79 -16.34
C ARG A 152 -35.41 7.62 -16.58
N LYS A 153 -35.91 8.19 -17.65
CA LYS A 153 -37.32 8.02 -18.07
C LYS A 153 -37.61 6.55 -18.39
N HIS A 154 -36.84 5.90 -19.25
CA HIS A 154 -36.99 4.49 -19.57
C HIS A 154 -36.91 3.57 -18.35
N ARG A 155 -36.02 3.86 -17.42
CA ARG A 155 -35.93 3.14 -16.12
C ARG A 155 -37.25 3.26 -15.34
N GLN A 156 -37.79 4.47 -15.25
CA GLN A 156 -39.08 4.72 -14.60
C GLN A 156 -40.19 3.91 -15.28
N GLU A 157 -40.30 3.97 -16.59
CA GLU A 157 -41.32 3.26 -17.40
C GLU A 157 -41.21 1.74 -17.22
N LEU A 158 -39.99 1.17 -17.16
CA LEU A 158 -39.79 -0.25 -16.87
C LEU A 158 -40.25 -0.64 -15.46
N ILE A 159 -39.98 0.21 -14.46
CA ILE A 159 -40.34 -0.05 -13.04
C ILE A 159 -41.88 0.08 -12.87
N THR A 160 -42.51 1.04 -13.54
CA THR A 160 -43.98 1.26 -13.46
C THR A 160 -44.77 0.32 -14.36
N GLY A 161 -44.12 -0.39 -15.29
CA GLY A 161 -44.80 -1.25 -16.29
C GLY A 161 -45.35 -0.48 -17.46
N GLU A 162 -44.99 0.80 -17.65
CA GLU A 162 -45.47 1.66 -18.74
C GLU A 162 -44.66 1.54 -20.02
N ALA A 163 -43.54 0.78 -19.99
CA ALA A 163 -42.63 0.61 -21.12
C ALA A 163 -43.25 -0.15 -22.31
N GLY A 164 -44.48 -0.68 -22.17
CA GLY A 164 -45.13 -1.48 -23.21
C GLY A 164 -44.55 -2.87 -23.43
N GLU A 165 -43.45 -3.19 -22.79
CA GLU A 165 -42.79 -4.49 -22.84
C GLU A 165 -42.91 -5.24 -21.50
N ASN A 166 -43.30 -6.51 -21.57
CA ASN A 166 -43.44 -7.35 -20.37
C ASN A 166 -42.09 -7.97 -19.99
N VAL A 167 -41.25 -7.22 -19.33
CA VAL A 167 -39.98 -7.71 -18.81
C VAL A 167 -40.10 -7.95 -17.30
N PHE A 168 -40.01 -9.23 -16.88
CA PHE A 168 -40.17 -9.61 -15.46
C PHE A 168 -39.00 -10.43 -14.94
N GLY A 169 -38.85 -10.48 -13.62
CA GLY A 169 -37.88 -11.33 -12.94
C GLY A 169 -36.43 -10.98 -13.26
N GLY A 170 -35.62 -11.99 -13.64
CA GLY A 170 -34.20 -11.81 -13.95
C GLY A 170 -33.96 -10.84 -15.11
N GLY A 171 -34.76 -10.89 -16.16
CA GLY A 171 -34.62 -9.99 -17.30
C GLY A 171 -34.82 -8.51 -16.94
N LEU A 172 -35.76 -8.19 -16.06
CA LEU A 172 -35.91 -6.82 -15.55
C LEU A 172 -34.71 -6.35 -14.78
N LYS A 173 -34.14 -7.22 -13.92
CA LYS A 173 -32.94 -6.91 -13.17
C LYS A 173 -31.76 -6.61 -14.09
N ASP A 174 -31.58 -7.43 -15.12
CA ASP A 174 -30.48 -7.27 -16.07
C ASP A 174 -30.66 -6.00 -16.93
N ALA A 175 -31.88 -5.70 -17.36
CA ALA A 175 -32.20 -4.48 -18.09
C ALA A 175 -31.91 -3.22 -17.23
N LEU A 176 -32.35 -3.20 -15.97
CA LEU A 176 -32.09 -2.10 -15.06
C LEU A 176 -30.59 -1.92 -14.80
N ALA A 177 -29.83 -3.01 -14.61
CA ALA A 177 -28.41 -2.97 -14.44
C ALA A 177 -27.69 -2.43 -15.70
N ALA A 178 -28.15 -2.77 -16.90
CA ALA A 178 -27.64 -2.24 -18.15
C ALA A 178 -27.86 -0.73 -18.27
N LEU A 179 -29.08 -0.25 -17.95
CA LEU A 179 -29.38 1.17 -17.92
C LEU A 179 -28.58 1.94 -16.90
N ASP A 180 -28.37 1.39 -15.68
CA ASP A 180 -27.54 1.99 -14.65
C ASP A 180 -26.09 2.13 -15.11
N LYS A 181 -25.55 1.10 -15.78
CA LYS A 181 -24.21 1.14 -16.35
C LYS A 181 -24.06 2.21 -17.43
N GLN A 182 -25.05 2.35 -18.31
CA GLN A 182 -25.04 3.37 -19.36
C GLN A 182 -25.16 4.78 -18.77
N GLU A 183 -26.06 4.96 -17.79
CA GLU A 183 -26.19 6.25 -17.09
C GLU A 183 -24.90 6.64 -16.39
N GLN A 184 -24.28 5.71 -15.65
CA GLN A 184 -23.03 5.95 -14.97
C GLN A 184 -21.93 6.36 -15.96
N ALA A 185 -21.83 5.67 -17.10
CA ALA A 185 -20.85 6.00 -18.13
C ALA A 185 -21.05 7.42 -18.69
N LEU A 186 -22.31 7.83 -18.97
CA LEU A 186 -22.61 9.19 -19.43
C LEU A 186 -22.37 10.23 -18.34
N LEU A 187 -22.66 9.93 -17.08
CA LEU A 187 -22.35 10.80 -15.93
C LEU A 187 -20.86 11.05 -15.77
N GLU A 188 -20.02 10.07 -16.08
CA GLU A 188 -18.55 10.24 -16.06
C GLU A 188 -18.06 11.30 -17.04
N LEU A 189 -18.78 11.56 -18.14
CA LEU A 189 -18.46 12.66 -19.05
C LEU A 189 -18.58 14.04 -18.39
N PHE A 190 -19.44 14.18 -17.40
CA PHE A 190 -19.70 15.42 -16.67
C PHE A 190 -18.95 15.48 -15.34
N PHE A 191 -18.94 14.39 -14.58
CA PHE A 191 -18.35 14.37 -13.24
C PHE A 191 -16.90 13.87 -13.24
N GLY A 192 -16.47 13.26 -14.35
CA GLY A 192 -15.15 12.63 -14.44
C GLY A 192 -15.12 11.26 -13.78
N LYS A 193 -13.91 10.76 -13.58
CA LYS A 193 -13.64 9.45 -12.97
C LYS A 193 -12.79 9.59 -11.73
N HIS A 194 -13.02 8.71 -10.77
CA HIS A 194 -12.11 8.46 -9.67
C HIS A 194 -11.39 7.14 -9.91
N ILE A 195 -10.07 7.19 -9.98
CA ILE A 195 -9.20 6.02 -10.13
C ILE A 195 -8.42 5.83 -8.85
N ILE A 196 -8.66 4.70 -8.18
CA ILE A 196 -7.87 4.30 -7.01
C ILE A 196 -6.87 3.25 -7.48
N SER A 197 -5.59 3.52 -7.28
CA SER A 197 -4.52 2.56 -7.52
C SER A 197 -3.71 2.33 -6.26
N THR A 198 -3.14 1.13 -6.15
CA THR A 198 -2.32 0.71 -5.01
C THR A 198 -0.95 0.31 -5.51
N HIS A 199 0.09 0.82 -4.85
CA HIS A 199 1.48 0.50 -5.15
C HIS A 199 2.20 0.15 -3.85
N THR A 200 3.02 -0.90 -3.87
CA THR A 200 3.82 -1.33 -2.71
C THR A 200 5.30 -1.25 -3.05
N GLU A 201 6.04 -0.51 -2.23
CA GLU A 201 7.50 -0.42 -2.29
C GLU A 201 8.13 -1.18 -1.14
N ARG A 202 9.20 -1.92 -1.43
CA ARG A 202 9.97 -2.69 -0.46
C ARG A 202 11.35 -2.10 -0.27
N TYR A 203 11.70 -1.89 1.00
CA TYR A 203 13.00 -1.39 1.45
C TYR A 203 13.73 -2.47 2.25
N TYR A 204 15.00 -2.70 1.93
CA TYR A 204 15.89 -3.59 2.70
C TYR A 204 16.89 -2.75 3.47
N ILE A 205 16.92 -2.94 4.77
CA ILE A 205 17.81 -2.23 5.69
C ILE A 205 18.73 -3.22 6.34
N ASN A 206 20.03 -3.11 6.03
CA ASN A 206 21.06 -3.79 6.78
C ASN A 206 21.32 -2.99 8.06
N VAL A 207 21.07 -3.62 9.20
CA VAL A 207 21.19 -2.94 10.49
C VAL A 207 22.66 -2.72 10.83
N ASP A 208 22.96 -1.52 11.35
CA ASP A 208 24.28 -1.17 11.89
C ASP A 208 24.15 -0.90 13.39
N ALA A 209 25.05 -1.47 14.20
CA ALA A 209 25.08 -1.30 15.66
C ALA A 209 25.19 0.19 16.10
N GLY A 210 25.72 1.04 15.24
CA GLY A 210 25.88 2.48 15.49
C GLY A 210 24.66 3.32 15.13
N ASN A 211 23.64 2.73 14.48
CA ASN A 211 22.49 3.46 13.98
C ASN A 211 21.16 2.81 14.38
N GLN A 212 20.29 3.59 14.97
CA GLN A 212 18.94 3.15 15.41
C GLN A 212 17.82 3.76 14.57
N SER A 213 18.10 4.65 13.63
CA SER A 213 17.10 5.31 12.81
C SER A 213 17.54 5.39 11.36
N TYR A 214 16.69 4.94 10.46
CA TYR A 214 16.94 4.87 9.02
C TYR A 214 15.84 5.56 8.25
N THR A 215 16.18 6.56 7.44
CA THR A 215 15.23 7.19 6.52
C THR A 215 15.07 6.30 5.30
N LEU A 216 13.86 5.80 5.06
CA LEU A 216 13.51 4.93 3.94
C LEU A 216 13.17 5.74 2.69
N ALA A 217 12.29 6.74 2.87
CA ALA A 217 11.73 7.57 1.82
C ALA A 217 11.23 8.89 2.41
N HIS A 218 10.68 9.75 1.57
CA HIS A 218 9.83 10.87 1.98
C HIS A 218 8.42 10.65 1.43
N PHE A 219 7.42 11.04 2.19
CA PHE A 219 6.02 10.92 1.80
C PHE A 219 5.34 12.29 1.79
N ALA A 220 4.65 12.59 0.69
CA ALA A 220 3.78 13.75 0.60
C ALA A 220 2.44 13.37 -0.04
N LYS A 221 1.34 14.00 0.42
CA LYS A 221 -0.02 13.73 -0.07
C LYS A 221 -0.25 14.08 -1.54
N ASN A 222 0.63 14.87 -2.14
CA ASN A 222 0.55 15.30 -3.53
C ASN A 222 1.47 14.53 -4.47
N THR A 223 2.53 13.90 -3.98
CA THR A 223 3.54 13.21 -4.80
C THR A 223 3.71 11.73 -4.45
N GLY A 224 3.20 11.29 -3.30
CA GLY A 224 3.34 9.92 -2.82
C GLY A 224 4.68 9.67 -2.15
N LEU A 225 5.23 8.46 -2.31
CA LEU A 225 6.57 8.11 -1.84
C LEU A 225 7.61 8.64 -2.82
N GLU A 226 8.60 9.32 -2.26
CA GLU A 226 9.74 9.86 -3.00
C GLU A 226 11.04 9.33 -2.39
N SER A 227 12.09 9.29 -3.21
CA SER A 227 13.41 8.82 -2.75
C SER A 227 13.93 9.67 -1.58
N THR A 228 14.86 9.11 -0.80
CA THR A 228 15.52 9.81 0.33
C THR A 228 16.23 11.11 -0.06
N LYS A 229 16.46 11.34 -1.35
CA LYS A 229 17.07 12.58 -1.87
C LYS A 229 16.05 13.69 -2.15
N ALA A 230 14.75 13.37 -2.10
CA ALA A 230 13.70 14.35 -2.30
C ALA A 230 13.66 15.29 -1.08
N ALA A 231 13.51 16.58 -1.35
CA ALA A 231 13.45 17.61 -0.31
C ALA A 231 12.02 17.89 0.16
N SER A 232 11.01 17.28 -0.48
CA SER A 232 9.59 17.49 -0.20
C SER A 232 8.99 16.33 0.57
N GLY A 233 8.08 16.63 1.48
CA GLY A 233 7.37 15.60 2.25
C GLY A 233 7.96 15.30 3.61
N GLU A 234 7.23 14.48 4.37
CA GLU A 234 7.63 14.00 5.70
C GLU A 234 8.53 12.78 5.54
N ALA A 235 9.59 12.70 6.36
CA ALA A 235 10.48 11.55 6.34
C ALA A 235 9.76 10.29 6.83
N VAL A 236 9.87 9.22 6.05
CA VAL A 236 9.47 7.88 6.46
C VAL A 236 10.68 7.21 7.09
N THR A 237 10.63 6.95 8.39
CA THR A 237 11.77 6.46 9.18
C THR A 237 11.47 5.12 9.81
N LEU A 238 12.43 4.19 9.72
CA LEU A 238 12.47 2.98 10.50
C LEU A 238 13.32 3.24 11.75
N ASN A 239 12.72 3.12 12.93
CA ASN A 239 13.41 3.22 14.23
C ASN A 239 13.53 1.83 14.84
N ILE A 240 14.71 1.53 15.38
CA ILE A 240 15.04 0.22 15.97
C ILE A 240 15.54 0.46 17.39
N ASN A 241 14.73 0.11 18.37
CA ASN A 241 15.02 0.34 19.79
C ASN A 241 15.19 -0.98 20.52
N PRO A 242 16.36 -1.30 21.05
CA PRO A 242 16.55 -2.50 21.89
C PRO A 242 15.64 -2.45 23.13
N VAL A 243 14.97 -3.57 23.43
CA VAL A 243 13.99 -3.68 24.52
C VAL A 243 14.43 -4.77 25.50
N GLY A 244 14.48 -4.39 26.77
CA GLY A 244 14.79 -5.33 27.84
C GLY A 244 16.24 -5.80 27.87
N GLU A 245 16.49 -6.83 28.69
CA GLU A 245 17.81 -7.46 28.79
C GLU A 245 17.92 -8.65 27.84
N ILE A 246 19.13 -8.84 27.28
CA ILE A 246 19.39 -9.98 26.40
C ILE A 246 19.31 -11.27 27.22
N LYS A 247 18.34 -12.12 26.86
CA LYS A 247 18.04 -13.38 27.56
C LYS A 247 19.14 -14.42 27.30
N THR A 248 20.09 -14.55 28.21
CA THR A 248 21.16 -15.56 28.11
C THR A 248 21.05 -16.64 29.17
N SER A 249 20.05 -16.58 30.06
CA SER A 249 19.92 -17.44 31.24
C SER A 249 19.79 -18.95 30.95
N SER A 250 19.31 -19.31 29.76
CA SER A 250 19.22 -20.73 29.34
C SER A 250 20.51 -21.25 28.69
N LEU A 251 21.51 -20.40 28.48
CA LEU A 251 22.79 -20.75 27.85
C LEU A 251 23.87 -20.80 28.91
N THR A 252 24.54 -21.96 29.04
CA THR A 252 25.64 -22.11 29.96
C THR A 252 26.89 -21.49 29.33
N ALA A 253 27.31 -20.34 29.85
CA ALA A 253 28.55 -19.69 29.42
C ALA A 253 29.77 -20.55 29.78
N ALA A 254 30.68 -20.68 28.82
CA ALA A 254 31.97 -21.37 29.01
C ALA A 254 33.13 -20.35 29.02
N ASP A 255 34.33 -20.77 29.56
CA ASP A 255 35.51 -19.91 29.57
C ASP A 255 35.96 -19.65 28.11
N PRO A 256 36.07 -18.39 27.65
CA PRO A 256 36.54 -18.04 26.31
C PRO A 256 37.92 -18.54 25.96
N ARG A 257 38.73 -18.89 27.00
CA ARG A 257 40.10 -19.42 26.85
C ARG A 257 40.14 -20.90 26.53
N ASP A 258 39.05 -21.61 26.75
CA ASP A 258 38.97 -23.03 26.40
C ASP A 258 38.82 -23.16 24.88
N LYS A 259 39.78 -23.92 24.28
CA LYS A 259 39.81 -24.15 22.82
C LYS A 259 38.64 -24.97 22.28
N THR A 260 37.84 -25.54 23.17
CA THR A 260 36.66 -26.32 22.81
C THR A 260 35.37 -25.46 22.78
N THR A 261 35.47 -24.18 23.05
CA THR A 261 34.29 -23.27 23.04
C THR A 261 33.97 -22.73 21.68
N ILE A 262 32.69 -22.50 21.45
CA ILE A 262 32.14 -21.89 20.25
C ILE A 262 31.61 -20.50 20.62
N ALA A 263 32.03 -19.48 19.87
CA ALA A 263 31.44 -18.15 19.99
C ALA A 263 30.08 -18.09 19.26
N ILE A 264 29.05 -17.70 19.97
CA ILE A 264 27.75 -17.45 19.41
C ILE A 264 27.30 -16.01 19.64
N ARG A 265 26.55 -15.46 18.72
CA ARG A 265 25.87 -14.17 18.86
C ARG A 265 24.43 -14.41 19.26
N VAL A 266 24.00 -13.82 20.36
CA VAL A 266 22.59 -13.79 20.81
C VAL A 266 21.99 -12.48 20.35
N ALA A 267 20.89 -12.52 19.63
CA ALA A 267 20.19 -11.30 19.20
C ALA A 267 19.53 -10.60 20.39
N ALA A 268 19.40 -9.29 20.32
CA ALA A 268 18.56 -8.50 21.20
C ALA A 268 17.15 -8.41 20.61
N ASP A 269 16.12 -8.47 21.46
CA ASP A 269 14.77 -8.11 21.03
C ASP A 269 14.72 -6.59 20.85
N CYS A 270 14.28 -6.13 19.66
CA CYS A 270 14.22 -4.72 19.33
C CYS A 270 12.81 -4.36 18.87
N ASP A 271 12.26 -3.29 19.40
CA ASP A 271 11.03 -2.71 18.86
C ASP A 271 11.36 -1.88 17.62
N CYS A 272 10.92 -2.40 16.47
CA CYS A 272 11.07 -1.77 15.18
C CYS A 272 9.77 -1.03 14.86
N SER A 273 9.83 0.28 14.64
CA SER A 273 8.68 1.09 14.27
C SER A 273 8.93 1.90 13.01
N VAL A 274 7.91 1.98 12.16
CA VAL A 274 7.93 2.85 10.98
C VAL A 274 7.05 4.06 11.25
N ASN A 275 7.67 5.22 11.19
CA ASN A 275 7.03 6.50 11.45
C ASN A 275 7.06 7.40 10.20
N VAL A 276 6.01 8.21 10.03
CA VAL A 276 5.94 9.28 9.04
C VAL A 276 5.65 10.57 9.81
N GLY A 277 6.63 11.45 9.89
CA GLY A 277 6.58 12.55 10.83
C GLY A 277 6.41 12.04 12.27
N ASP A 278 5.34 12.47 12.94
CA ASP A 278 5.03 12.07 14.31
C ASP A 278 4.08 10.87 14.41
N GLU A 279 3.59 10.34 13.29
CA GLU A 279 2.63 9.24 13.25
C GLU A 279 3.33 7.89 13.05
N THR A 280 2.96 6.89 13.87
CA THR A 280 3.47 5.51 13.75
C THR A 280 2.49 4.66 12.95
N PHE A 281 2.95 4.11 11.82
CA PHE A 281 2.15 3.29 10.92
C PHE A 281 2.27 1.80 11.21
N ALA A 282 3.43 1.34 11.67
CA ALA A 282 3.65 -0.04 12.05
C ALA A 282 4.65 -0.15 13.19
N SER A 283 4.48 -1.18 14.01
CA SER A 283 5.46 -1.55 15.05
C SER A 283 5.50 -3.07 15.19
N ARG A 284 6.72 -3.62 15.29
CA ARG A 284 6.95 -5.04 15.48
C ARG A 284 8.25 -5.29 16.24
N THR A 285 8.23 -6.20 17.22
CA THR A 285 9.44 -6.64 17.88
C THR A 285 10.15 -7.71 17.05
N LEU A 286 11.42 -7.47 16.72
CA LEU A 286 12.27 -8.36 15.94
C LEU A 286 13.60 -8.65 16.66
N PRO A 287 14.18 -9.86 16.48
CA PRO A 287 15.52 -10.16 16.96
C PRO A 287 16.58 -9.50 16.06
N VAL A 288 17.45 -8.70 16.65
CA VAL A 288 18.52 -7.98 15.93
C VAL A 288 19.88 -8.36 16.49
N PHE A 289 20.74 -8.93 15.66
CA PHE A 289 22.05 -9.40 16.06
C PHE A 289 23.03 -8.26 16.38
N GLU A 290 22.95 -7.14 15.70
CA GLU A 290 23.84 -5.98 15.86
C GLU A 290 23.77 -5.37 17.27
N PHE A 291 22.59 -5.40 17.88
CA PHE A 291 22.35 -4.95 19.26
C PHE A 291 22.52 -6.07 20.29
N GLY A 292 22.82 -7.28 19.83
CA GLY A 292 22.97 -8.47 20.66
C GLY A 292 24.28 -8.56 21.42
N LYS A 293 24.51 -9.72 22.07
CA LYS A 293 25.71 -10.01 22.86
C LYS A 293 26.37 -11.29 22.37
N THR A 294 27.72 -11.28 22.32
CA THR A 294 28.51 -12.49 22.04
C THR A 294 28.76 -13.25 23.35
N ILE A 295 28.52 -14.56 23.36
CA ILE A 295 28.81 -15.46 24.46
C ILE A 295 29.57 -16.68 23.93
N HIS A 296 30.34 -17.32 24.81
CA HIS A 296 31.03 -18.58 24.53
C HIS A 296 30.27 -19.71 25.18
N ILE A 297 30.00 -20.78 24.45
CA ILE A 297 29.36 -22.00 24.95
C ILE A 297 30.30 -23.20 24.74
N ALA A 298 30.20 -24.23 25.54
CA ALA A 298 30.95 -25.46 25.36
C ALA A 298 30.57 -26.10 24.01
N GLY A 299 31.56 -26.35 23.15
CA GLY A 299 31.36 -27.09 21.92
C GLY A 299 31.13 -28.56 22.27
N SER A 300 30.02 -29.13 21.80
CA SER A 300 29.79 -30.58 21.83
C SER A 300 30.77 -31.22 20.85
N SER A 301 31.82 -31.87 21.32
CA SER A 301 32.60 -32.77 20.47
C SER A 301 31.66 -33.96 20.11
N ALA A 302 31.14 -33.98 18.88
CA ALA A 302 30.58 -35.21 18.37
C ALA A 302 31.62 -36.32 18.40
N LYS A 303 31.42 -37.32 19.22
CA LYS A 303 32.17 -38.59 19.19
C LYS A 303 31.79 -39.37 17.96
#